data_d379b608afcc1c1f6d6a83c4c2e7a296
#
_entry.id   d379b608afcc1c1f6d6a83c4c2e7a296
#
_cell.length_a   1.000
_cell.length_b   1.000
_cell.length_c   1.000
_cell.angle_alpha   90.00
_cell.angle_beta   90.00
_cell.angle_gamma   90.00
#
_symmetry.space_group_name_H-M   'P 1'
#
loop_
_entity.id
_entity.type
_entity.pdbx_description
1 polymer ?
#
loop_
_entity_poly.entity_id
_entity_poly.type
_entity_poly.pdbx_seq_one_letter_code
_entity_poly.pdbx_strand_id
1 'polypeptide(L)'
;VGEKFEISEVTIAEPMDHEVLVDIRASGLCHSDITVAEQGMGVPMPVVLGHEIAGVVTAVGSAVSRIRVGDHVVAAALQPCGQCRACLKGRLWACSKPGALDRDPGAAPRLRDGKGALGQLQGLGGFAEQALIHENQLVAIDPAMPFEQASLIGCAVASGAGSVFNVARVQPGQSVAVFGCGGVGLNAIQAAVLAGATSVIGVDIQPEKLGLAKKFGATEVVDSSQVDVVQAIGELTESEGVDHAFVMVGVPAVAESALGVLGHDGTVYLIGGMSPGTELTLRPSPGDSLLLPYQQGVRGSWLGSSNFYNDIPLYVDLYLKGRLNLDDLVSNTIALDEINEAYEALEGGGVARSVITFPAPS
;
A
#
# COMPACT_ATOMS: atom_id res chain seq x y z
N VAL A 1 -10.71 -19.23 -6.55
CA VAL A 1 -10.02 -18.21 -7.35
C VAL A 1 -10.92 -17.83 -8.50
N GLY A 2 -11.14 -16.54 -8.75
CA GLY A 2 -12.04 -16.04 -9.78
C GLY A 2 -13.53 -16.14 -9.44
N GLU A 3 -13.88 -16.40 -8.18
CA GLU A 3 -15.27 -16.44 -7.68
C GLU A 3 -15.53 -15.20 -6.83
N LYS A 4 -16.82 -14.86 -6.64
CA LYS A 4 -17.25 -13.80 -5.72
C LYS A 4 -16.86 -14.14 -4.29
N PHE A 5 -16.71 -13.13 -3.45
CA PHE A 5 -16.48 -13.31 -2.01
C PHE A 5 -17.70 -14.00 -1.38
N GLU A 6 -17.43 -15.04 -0.60
CA GLU A 6 -18.43 -15.71 0.25
C GLU A 6 -18.29 -15.13 1.67
N ILE A 7 -19.38 -14.58 2.20
CA ILE A 7 -19.46 -14.12 3.58
C ILE A 7 -20.01 -15.26 4.42
N SER A 8 -19.26 -15.68 5.42
CA SER A 8 -19.62 -16.79 6.29
C SER A 8 -19.17 -16.56 7.74
N GLU A 9 -19.82 -17.26 8.66
CA GLU A 9 -19.34 -17.30 10.05
C GLU A 9 -18.08 -18.13 10.15
N VAL A 10 -17.08 -17.58 10.85
CA VAL A 10 -15.80 -18.24 11.11
C VAL A 10 -15.53 -18.26 12.61
N THR A 11 -14.83 -19.32 13.07
CA THR A 11 -14.34 -19.41 14.45
C THR A 11 -12.92 -18.89 14.50
N ILE A 12 -12.64 -17.92 15.37
CA ILE A 12 -11.33 -17.42 15.68
C ILE A 12 -10.80 -18.07 16.97
N ALA A 13 -9.53 -18.44 16.96
CA ALA A 13 -8.88 -19.07 18.13
C ALA A 13 -8.48 -18.01 19.16
N GLU A 14 -8.27 -18.45 20.41
CA GLU A 14 -7.65 -17.62 21.44
C GLU A 14 -6.21 -17.24 21.06
N PRO A 15 -5.76 -16.02 21.42
CA PRO A 15 -4.40 -15.58 21.13
C PRO A 15 -3.36 -16.40 21.89
N MET A 16 -2.35 -16.90 21.17
CA MET A 16 -1.22 -17.65 21.72
C MET A 16 0.03 -16.77 21.68
N ASP A 17 0.92 -16.94 22.66
CA ASP A 17 2.25 -16.32 22.69
C ASP A 17 2.29 -14.84 22.31
N HIS A 18 2.74 -14.53 21.10
CA HIS A 18 2.87 -13.17 20.54
C HIS A 18 1.67 -12.72 19.71
N GLU A 19 0.54 -13.42 19.78
CA GLU A 19 -0.64 -13.07 19.02
C GLU A 19 -1.52 -12.07 19.77
N VAL A 20 -2.21 -11.25 19.00
CA VAL A 20 -3.08 -10.17 19.46
C VAL A 20 -4.43 -10.32 18.76
N LEU A 21 -5.51 -10.36 19.50
CA LEU A 21 -6.87 -10.30 18.98
C LEU A 21 -7.26 -8.84 18.80
N VAL A 22 -7.63 -8.48 17.59
CA VAL A 22 -8.03 -7.12 17.21
C VAL A 22 -9.47 -7.13 16.75
N ASP A 23 -10.33 -6.34 17.40
CA ASP A 23 -11.62 -5.97 16.87
C ASP A 23 -11.40 -4.95 15.75
N ILE A 24 -11.68 -5.34 14.53
CA ILE A 24 -11.50 -4.48 13.36
C ILE A 24 -12.58 -3.40 13.37
N ARG A 25 -12.20 -2.16 13.16
CA ARG A 25 -13.10 -1.02 13.03
C ARG A 25 -13.19 -0.55 11.59
N ALA A 26 -12.10 -0.69 10.84
CA ALA A 26 -12.03 -0.33 9.45
C ALA A 26 -11.06 -1.23 8.70
N SER A 27 -11.41 -1.59 7.46
CA SER A 27 -10.54 -2.32 6.54
C SER A 27 -10.67 -1.76 5.13
N GLY A 28 -9.56 -1.27 4.56
CA GLY A 28 -9.52 -0.75 3.21
C GLY A 28 -9.53 -1.84 2.14
N LEU A 29 -10.21 -1.59 1.01
CA LEU A 29 -10.14 -2.41 -0.19
C LEU A 29 -8.94 -2.02 -1.04
N CYS A 30 -8.07 -2.98 -1.34
CA CYS A 30 -6.89 -2.78 -2.17
C CYS A 30 -6.93 -3.63 -3.44
N HIS A 31 -6.36 -3.12 -4.53
CA HIS A 31 -6.18 -3.90 -5.77
C HIS A 31 -5.39 -5.21 -5.56
N SER A 32 -4.54 -5.28 -4.54
CA SER A 32 -3.82 -6.51 -4.22
C SER A 32 -4.74 -7.63 -3.75
N ASP A 33 -5.83 -7.29 -3.02
CA ASP A 33 -6.85 -8.27 -2.63
C ASP A 33 -7.56 -8.82 -3.87
N ILE A 34 -7.86 -7.95 -4.86
CA ILE A 34 -8.42 -8.33 -6.17
C ILE A 34 -7.48 -9.32 -6.86
N THR A 35 -6.24 -8.93 -7.02
CA THR A 35 -5.26 -9.77 -7.71
C THR A 35 -5.14 -11.16 -7.08
N VAL A 36 -5.19 -11.24 -5.75
CA VAL A 36 -5.17 -12.54 -5.05
C VAL A 36 -6.47 -13.30 -5.25
N ALA A 37 -7.63 -12.64 -5.19
CA ALA A 37 -8.93 -13.28 -5.39
C ALA A 37 -9.07 -13.88 -6.80
N GLU A 38 -8.60 -13.16 -7.82
CA GLU A 38 -8.72 -13.57 -9.23
C GLU A 38 -7.63 -14.52 -9.69
N GLN A 39 -6.37 -14.30 -9.25
CA GLN A 39 -5.19 -15.01 -9.78
C GLN A 39 -4.56 -15.95 -8.76
N GLY A 40 -4.98 -15.92 -7.50
CA GLY A 40 -4.44 -16.75 -6.42
C GLY A 40 -3.05 -16.35 -5.95
N MET A 41 -2.18 -15.84 -6.81
CA MET A 41 -0.81 -15.36 -6.54
C MET A 41 0.02 -16.26 -5.61
N GLY A 42 -0.24 -17.58 -5.62
CA GLY A 42 0.43 -18.56 -4.76
C GLY A 42 -0.03 -18.56 -3.29
N VAL A 43 -1.08 -17.80 -2.96
CA VAL A 43 -1.68 -17.82 -1.62
C VAL A 43 -2.52 -19.08 -1.46
N PRO A 44 -2.32 -19.89 -0.39
CA PRO A 44 -3.14 -21.06 -0.12
C PRO A 44 -4.61 -20.69 0.13
N MET A 45 -5.52 -21.35 -0.57
CA MET A 45 -6.97 -21.19 -0.41
C MET A 45 -7.55 -22.35 0.45
N PRO A 46 -8.63 -22.12 1.20
CA PRO A 46 -9.37 -20.86 1.34
C PRO A 46 -8.67 -19.85 2.27
N VAL A 47 -8.89 -18.56 2.03
CA VAL A 47 -8.21 -17.46 2.73
C VAL A 47 -9.18 -16.30 2.99
N VAL A 48 -9.07 -15.69 4.18
CA VAL A 48 -9.70 -14.40 4.47
C VAL A 48 -8.77 -13.30 3.97
N LEU A 49 -9.27 -12.46 3.05
CA LEU A 49 -8.54 -11.34 2.46
C LEU A 49 -8.60 -10.08 3.36
N GLY A 50 -8.11 -8.96 2.85
CA GLY A 50 -8.00 -7.70 3.56
C GLY A 50 -6.67 -7.57 4.32
N HIS A 51 -5.94 -6.50 4.01
CA HIS A 51 -4.63 -6.25 4.60
C HIS A 51 -4.41 -4.78 4.98
N GLU A 52 -5.43 -3.94 4.86
CA GLU A 52 -5.45 -2.55 5.29
C GLU A 52 -6.34 -2.42 6.53
N ILE A 53 -5.81 -2.60 7.73
CA ILE A 53 -6.58 -2.79 8.96
C ILE A 53 -6.29 -1.73 10.00
N ALA A 54 -7.35 -1.17 10.61
CA ALA A 54 -7.29 -0.47 11.87
C ALA A 54 -8.37 -0.98 12.83
N GLY A 55 -8.05 -1.03 14.12
CA GLY A 55 -8.98 -1.57 15.10
C GLY A 55 -8.52 -1.38 16.55
N VAL A 56 -9.19 -2.08 17.45
CA VAL A 56 -8.94 -2.02 18.90
C VAL A 56 -8.53 -3.40 19.40
N VAL A 57 -7.47 -3.46 20.19
CA VAL A 57 -6.99 -4.69 20.81
C VAL A 57 -7.94 -5.15 21.92
N THR A 58 -8.40 -6.40 21.85
CA THR A 58 -9.34 -6.97 22.83
C THR A 58 -8.73 -8.10 23.67
N ALA A 59 -7.74 -8.82 23.14
CA ALA A 59 -6.99 -9.80 23.91
C ALA A 59 -5.56 -9.92 23.40
N VAL A 60 -4.66 -10.36 24.28
CA VAL A 60 -3.23 -10.55 23.95
C VAL A 60 -2.74 -11.87 24.48
N GLY A 61 -1.84 -12.53 23.74
CA GLY A 61 -1.13 -13.74 24.17
C GLY A 61 -0.09 -13.43 25.24
N SER A 62 0.36 -14.49 25.91
CA SER A 62 1.19 -14.40 27.13
C SER A 62 2.59 -13.78 26.92
N ALA A 63 3.11 -13.78 25.68
CA ALA A 63 4.42 -13.25 25.34
C ALA A 63 4.35 -11.87 24.67
N VAL A 64 3.16 -11.31 24.44
CA VAL A 64 2.99 -9.97 23.89
C VAL A 64 3.56 -8.94 24.83
N SER A 65 4.36 -8.01 24.30
CA SER A 65 5.10 -7.04 25.12
C SER A 65 4.92 -5.58 24.72
N ARG A 66 4.55 -5.33 23.46
CA ARG A 66 4.48 -3.97 22.90
C ARG A 66 3.07 -3.42 22.76
N ILE A 67 2.08 -4.28 22.78
CA ILE A 67 0.67 -3.98 22.53
C ILE A 67 -0.13 -4.35 23.77
N ARG A 68 -1.18 -3.59 24.10
CA ARG A 68 -2.02 -3.79 25.27
C ARG A 68 -3.49 -3.79 24.87
N VAL A 69 -4.31 -4.47 25.65
CA VAL A 69 -5.76 -4.41 25.52
C VAL A 69 -6.22 -2.94 25.64
N GLY A 70 -7.07 -2.52 24.71
CA GLY A 70 -7.56 -1.15 24.59
C GLY A 70 -6.73 -0.25 23.64
N ASP A 71 -5.55 -0.67 23.22
CA ASP A 71 -4.77 0.09 22.24
C ASP A 71 -5.52 0.15 20.91
N HIS A 72 -5.54 1.34 20.30
CA HIS A 72 -5.86 1.51 18.88
C HIS A 72 -4.65 1.12 18.05
N VAL A 73 -4.85 0.30 17.04
CA VAL A 73 -3.73 -0.24 16.24
C VAL A 73 -3.98 -0.13 14.74
N VAL A 74 -2.88 0.00 14.01
CA VAL A 74 -2.81 -0.22 12.56
C VAL A 74 -1.98 -1.47 12.31
N ALA A 75 -2.46 -2.32 11.40
CA ALA A 75 -1.71 -3.50 10.96
C ALA A 75 -0.88 -3.18 9.71
N ALA A 76 0.32 -3.72 9.64
CA ALA A 76 1.21 -3.61 8.49
C ALA A 76 1.30 -4.93 7.73
N ALA A 77 1.23 -4.87 6.42
CA ALA A 77 1.26 -6.04 5.54
C ALA A 77 2.62 -6.78 5.50
N LEU A 78 3.68 -6.20 6.08
CA LEU A 78 4.97 -6.85 6.24
C LEU A 78 4.97 -7.83 7.41
N GLN A 79 5.68 -8.95 7.28
CA GLN A 79 5.82 -10.00 8.30
C GLN A 79 7.27 -10.10 8.82
N PRO A 80 7.79 -9.12 9.57
CA PRO A 80 9.16 -9.14 10.06
C PRO A 80 9.31 -10.07 11.26
N CYS A 81 10.32 -10.94 11.22
CA CYS A 81 10.63 -11.80 12.37
C CYS A 81 11.20 -11.02 13.58
N GLY A 82 11.58 -9.76 13.42
CA GLY A 82 12.18 -8.93 14.47
C GLY A 82 13.65 -9.25 14.82
N GLN A 83 14.20 -10.40 14.41
CA GLN A 83 15.47 -10.91 14.91
C GLN A 83 16.57 -11.08 13.84
N CYS A 84 16.22 -11.16 12.55
CA CYS A 84 17.21 -11.30 11.51
C CYS A 84 18.00 -10.00 11.28
N ARG A 85 19.15 -10.10 10.60
CA ARG A 85 20.03 -8.96 10.33
C ARG A 85 19.30 -7.79 9.65
N ALA A 86 18.34 -8.07 8.77
CA ALA A 86 17.56 -7.03 8.09
C ALA A 86 16.63 -6.32 9.07
N CYS A 87 15.84 -7.07 9.86
CA CYS A 87 14.93 -6.51 10.85
C CYS A 87 15.67 -5.67 11.90
N LEU A 88 16.80 -6.17 12.43
CA LEU A 88 17.63 -5.45 13.40
C LEU A 88 18.23 -4.14 12.84
N LYS A 89 18.32 -4.00 11.51
CA LYS A 89 18.71 -2.77 10.82
C LYS A 89 17.53 -1.87 10.44
N GLY A 90 16.31 -2.19 10.89
CA GLY A 90 15.10 -1.48 10.52
C GLY A 90 14.62 -1.71 9.08
N ARG A 91 15.20 -2.69 8.37
CA ARG A 91 14.84 -3.05 6.99
C ARG A 91 13.80 -4.16 7.01
N LEU A 92 12.61 -3.88 7.51
CA LEU A 92 11.57 -4.87 7.77
C LEU A 92 11.10 -5.58 6.50
N TRP A 93 11.05 -4.86 5.38
CA TRP A 93 10.68 -5.39 4.05
C TRP A 93 11.67 -6.44 3.51
N ALA A 94 12.88 -6.48 4.06
CA ALA A 94 13.93 -7.42 3.65
C ALA A 94 14.11 -8.56 4.66
N CYS A 95 13.08 -8.88 5.46
CA CYS A 95 13.12 -9.99 6.38
C CYS A 95 13.46 -11.30 5.65
N SER A 96 14.47 -12.02 6.15
CA SER A 96 14.97 -13.26 5.53
C SER A 96 14.35 -14.53 6.12
N LYS A 97 13.31 -14.39 6.95
CA LYS A 97 12.64 -15.53 7.62
C LYS A 97 11.14 -15.51 7.30
N PRO A 98 10.73 -15.89 6.08
CA PRO A 98 9.31 -16.03 5.76
C PRO A 98 8.68 -17.10 6.67
N GLY A 99 7.42 -16.90 7.06
CA GLY A 99 6.70 -17.81 7.96
C GLY A 99 7.12 -17.74 9.44
N ALA A 100 8.01 -16.81 9.83
CA ALA A 100 8.45 -16.70 11.23
C ALA A 100 7.35 -16.22 12.19
N LEU A 101 6.23 -15.73 11.66
CA LEU A 101 5.07 -15.28 12.43
C LEU A 101 3.92 -16.30 12.40
N ASP A 102 4.10 -17.41 11.70
CA ASP A 102 3.11 -18.48 11.65
C ASP A 102 3.15 -19.30 12.95
N ARG A 103 2.05 -19.96 13.27
CA ARG A 103 2.00 -20.93 14.35
C ARG A 103 2.86 -22.15 14.01
N ASP A 104 3.36 -22.83 15.02
CA ASP A 104 4.11 -24.07 14.86
C ASP A 104 3.30 -25.11 14.07
N PRO A 105 3.96 -25.93 13.21
CA PRO A 105 3.31 -27.02 12.52
C PRO A 105 2.61 -27.97 13.51
N GLY A 106 1.29 -28.15 13.34
CA GLY A 106 0.45 -28.97 14.22
C GLY A 106 -0.30 -28.20 15.30
N ALA A 107 -0.03 -26.91 15.51
CA ALA A 107 -0.89 -26.05 16.33
C ALA A 107 -2.25 -25.84 15.67
N ALA A 108 -3.28 -25.56 16.48
CA ALA A 108 -4.60 -25.22 15.97
C ALA A 108 -4.51 -23.97 15.07
N PRO A 109 -5.18 -23.95 13.91
CA PRO A 109 -5.18 -22.76 13.04
C PRO A 109 -5.85 -21.57 13.72
N ARG A 110 -5.46 -20.37 13.31
CA ARG A 110 -6.06 -19.12 13.81
C ARG A 110 -7.53 -19.00 13.48
N LEU A 111 -7.90 -19.40 12.26
CA LEU A 111 -9.26 -19.33 11.75
C LEU A 111 -9.74 -20.71 11.26
N ARG A 112 -11.03 -20.98 11.49
CA ARG A 112 -11.72 -22.17 10.96
C ARG A 112 -13.13 -21.81 10.52
N ASP A 113 -13.60 -22.48 9.49
CA ASP A 113 -15.02 -22.59 9.17
C ASP A 113 -15.52 -24.03 9.41
N GLY A 114 -16.77 -24.31 9.05
CA GLY A 114 -17.31 -25.67 9.14
C GLY A 114 -16.63 -26.70 8.21
N LYS A 115 -15.78 -26.26 7.29
CA LYS A 115 -15.11 -27.10 6.29
C LYS A 115 -13.63 -27.35 6.63
N GLY A 116 -12.99 -26.48 7.44
CA GLY A 116 -11.60 -26.68 7.82
C GLY A 116 -10.88 -25.43 8.30
N ALA A 117 -9.57 -25.41 8.13
CA ALA A 117 -8.72 -24.27 8.43
C ALA A 117 -8.80 -23.22 7.31
N LEU A 118 -8.81 -21.94 7.70
CA LEU A 118 -8.73 -20.80 6.80
C LEU A 118 -7.39 -20.09 6.96
N GLY A 119 -6.81 -19.66 5.83
CA GLY A 119 -5.68 -18.75 5.82
C GLY A 119 -6.07 -17.32 6.12
N GLN A 120 -5.08 -16.49 6.40
CA GLN A 120 -5.20 -15.03 6.49
C GLN A 120 -4.24 -14.42 5.49
N LEU A 121 -4.72 -13.55 4.59
CA LEU A 121 -3.84 -12.87 3.65
C LEU A 121 -2.77 -12.10 4.43
N GLN A 122 -1.51 -12.39 4.15
CA GLN A 122 -0.33 -11.80 4.82
C GLN A 122 -0.35 -11.92 6.36
N GLY A 123 -1.08 -12.91 6.92
CA GLY A 123 -1.25 -13.08 8.35
C GLY A 123 -2.21 -12.08 8.99
N LEU A 124 -3.01 -11.36 8.20
CA LEU A 124 -3.92 -10.29 8.64
C LEU A 124 -5.40 -10.71 8.53
N GLY A 125 -5.94 -10.84 7.31
CA GLY A 125 -7.34 -11.28 7.10
C GLY A 125 -8.37 -10.24 7.55
N GLY A 126 -8.26 -9.02 7.01
CA GLY A 126 -9.01 -7.84 7.48
C GLY A 126 -10.47 -7.74 7.02
N PHE A 127 -10.92 -8.59 6.10
CA PHE A 127 -12.34 -8.61 5.72
C PHE A 127 -13.14 -9.50 6.68
N ALA A 128 -13.06 -9.16 7.95
CA ALA A 128 -13.73 -9.82 9.08
C ALA A 128 -13.90 -8.84 10.24
N GLU A 129 -14.81 -9.13 11.16
CA GLU A 129 -15.04 -8.32 12.36
C GLU A 129 -13.86 -8.38 13.34
N GLN A 130 -13.11 -9.49 13.33
CA GLN A 130 -11.94 -9.71 14.19
C GLN A 130 -10.80 -10.35 13.41
N ALA A 131 -9.58 -10.02 13.80
CA ALA A 131 -8.38 -10.68 13.30
C ALA A 131 -7.42 -11.08 14.43
N LEU A 132 -6.79 -12.23 14.27
CA LEU A 132 -5.74 -12.71 15.18
C LEU A 132 -4.39 -12.49 14.50
N ILE A 133 -3.64 -11.49 14.97
CA ILE A 133 -2.46 -10.93 14.29
C ILE A 133 -1.25 -11.04 15.22
N HIS A 134 -0.07 -11.33 14.68
CA HIS A 134 1.16 -11.32 15.46
C HIS A 134 1.57 -9.88 15.82
N GLU A 135 1.99 -9.63 17.09
CA GLU A 135 2.37 -8.28 17.55
C GLU A 135 3.42 -7.57 16.68
N ASN A 136 4.26 -8.33 15.96
CA ASN A 136 5.23 -7.77 15.04
C ASN A 136 4.62 -7.10 13.80
N GLN A 137 3.34 -7.27 13.54
CA GLN A 137 2.63 -6.62 12.44
C GLN A 137 1.75 -5.44 12.91
N LEU A 138 1.73 -5.16 14.20
CA LEU A 138 0.88 -4.14 14.79
C LEU A 138 1.67 -2.95 15.32
N VAL A 139 1.09 -1.78 15.15
CA VAL A 139 1.60 -0.53 15.69
C VAL A 139 0.47 0.19 16.42
N ALA A 140 0.68 0.48 17.71
CA ALA A 140 -0.25 1.30 18.47
C ALA A 140 -0.21 2.76 17.96
N ILE A 141 -1.38 3.36 17.82
CA ILE A 141 -1.55 4.71 17.28
C ILE A 141 -2.30 5.61 18.28
N ASP A 142 -2.25 6.92 18.05
CA ASP A 142 -3.03 7.88 18.83
C ASP A 142 -4.54 7.59 18.67
N PRO A 143 -5.30 7.44 19.77
CA PRO A 143 -6.75 7.20 19.74
C PRO A 143 -7.56 8.32 19.07
N ALA A 144 -6.99 9.50 18.87
CA ALA A 144 -7.62 10.59 18.11
C ALA A 144 -7.65 10.33 16.59
N MET A 145 -6.89 9.35 16.11
CA MET A 145 -6.88 8.97 14.69
C MET A 145 -8.15 8.21 14.33
N PRO A 146 -8.97 8.68 13.36
CA PRO A 146 -10.13 7.93 12.90
C PRO A 146 -9.74 6.62 12.23
N PHE A 147 -10.54 5.57 12.42
CA PHE A 147 -10.17 4.22 11.97
C PHE A 147 -10.18 4.06 10.44
N GLU A 148 -11.09 4.74 9.75
CA GLU A 148 -11.21 4.68 8.30
C GLU A 148 -9.92 5.17 7.64
N GLN A 149 -9.40 6.32 8.08
CA GLN A 149 -8.14 6.87 7.59
C GLN A 149 -6.93 6.05 8.09
N ALA A 150 -6.99 5.57 9.34
CA ALA A 150 -5.93 4.77 9.94
C ALA A 150 -5.71 3.45 9.18
N SER A 151 -6.78 2.79 8.72
CA SER A 151 -6.69 1.50 8.02
C SER A 151 -5.81 1.58 6.77
N LEU A 152 -5.83 2.71 6.06
CA LEU A 152 -5.08 2.92 4.82
C LEU A 152 -3.57 3.10 5.04
N ILE A 153 -3.15 3.39 6.29
CA ILE A 153 -1.75 3.73 6.58
C ILE A 153 -0.83 2.53 6.39
N GLY A 154 -1.28 1.32 6.77
CA GLY A 154 -0.47 0.09 6.72
C GLY A 154 -0.09 -0.40 5.33
N CYS A 155 -0.77 0.07 4.29
CA CYS A 155 -0.53 -0.32 2.90
C CYS A 155 -0.42 0.87 1.95
N ALA A 156 -1.55 1.54 1.62
CA ALA A 156 -1.55 2.57 0.58
C ALA A 156 -0.65 3.76 0.92
N VAL A 157 -0.73 4.27 2.15
CA VAL A 157 0.10 5.40 2.60
C VAL A 157 1.56 4.98 2.70
N ALA A 158 1.85 3.84 3.38
CA ALA A 158 3.20 3.33 3.51
C ALA A 158 3.86 3.07 2.16
N SER A 159 3.11 2.52 1.18
CA SER A 159 3.63 2.28 -0.17
C SER A 159 3.93 3.58 -0.91
N GLY A 160 2.99 4.51 -0.96
CA GLY A 160 3.13 5.76 -1.70
C GLY A 160 4.13 6.71 -1.04
N ALA A 161 3.87 7.13 0.19
CA ALA A 161 4.72 8.07 0.91
C ALA A 161 6.10 7.47 1.22
N GLY A 162 6.16 6.19 1.60
CA GLY A 162 7.44 5.51 1.84
C GLY A 162 8.30 5.38 0.59
N SER A 163 7.71 5.24 -0.60
CA SER A 163 8.49 5.26 -1.86
C SER A 163 9.20 6.58 -2.06
N VAL A 164 8.56 7.68 -1.69
CA VAL A 164 9.14 9.03 -1.76
C VAL A 164 10.18 9.26 -0.66
N PHE A 165 9.82 9.00 0.61
CA PHE A 165 10.68 9.32 1.75
C PHE A 165 11.82 8.33 1.97
N ASN A 166 11.56 7.02 1.86
CA ASN A 166 12.53 5.99 2.24
C ASN A 166 13.33 5.47 1.05
N VAL A 167 12.69 5.34 -0.14
CA VAL A 167 13.30 4.72 -1.32
C VAL A 167 13.97 5.75 -2.22
N ALA A 168 13.22 6.74 -2.70
CA ALA A 168 13.74 7.82 -3.54
C ALA A 168 14.50 8.86 -2.72
N ARG A 169 14.01 9.16 -1.52
CA ARG A 169 14.55 10.20 -0.65
C ARG A 169 14.54 11.55 -1.34
N VAL A 170 13.39 11.88 -1.90
CA VAL A 170 13.18 13.13 -2.62
C VAL A 170 13.64 14.32 -1.78
N GLN A 171 14.40 15.22 -2.39
CA GLN A 171 14.95 16.39 -1.76
C GLN A 171 14.24 17.68 -2.23
N PRO A 172 14.29 18.75 -1.43
CA PRO A 172 13.78 20.05 -1.88
C PRO A 172 14.41 20.47 -3.21
N GLY A 173 13.55 20.96 -4.12
CA GLY A 173 13.96 21.42 -5.43
C GLY A 173 13.88 20.37 -6.53
N GLN A 174 13.74 19.09 -6.20
CA GLN A 174 13.64 18.02 -7.19
C GLN A 174 12.26 17.96 -7.87
N SER A 175 12.23 17.27 -9.01
CA SER A 175 11.07 17.03 -9.85
C SER A 175 10.60 15.58 -9.79
N VAL A 176 9.27 15.37 -9.77
CA VAL A 176 8.63 14.07 -9.59
C VAL A 176 7.53 13.87 -10.61
N ALA A 177 7.48 12.70 -11.25
CA ALA A 177 6.32 12.24 -12.02
C ALA A 177 5.72 10.99 -11.36
N VAL A 178 4.40 10.95 -11.20
CA VAL A 178 3.67 9.83 -10.60
C VAL A 178 2.70 9.26 -11.62
N PHE A 179 2.97 8.04 -12.07
CA PHE A 179 2.17 7.31 -13.05
C PHE A 179 1.15 6.41 -12.34
N GLY A 180 -0.13 6.79 -12.44
CA GLY A 180 -1.26 6.20 -11.71
C GLY A 180 -1.59 7.00 -10.45
N CYS A 181 -2.67 7.81 -10.53
CA CYS A 181 -3.15 8.68 -9.46
C CYS A 181 -4.25 8.02 -8.61
N GLY A 182 -4.15 6.70 -8.37
CA GLY A 182 -4.96 5.99 -7.38
C GLY A 182 -4.45 6.20 -5.95
N GLY A 183 -5.00 5.45 -4.98
CA GLY A 183 -4.70 5.65 -3.57
C GLY A 183 -3.20 5.65 -3.21
N VAL A 184 -2.38 4.81 -3.83
CA VAL A 184 -0.92 4.80 -3.62
C VAL A 184 -0.27 6.03 -4.26
N GLY A 185 -0.67 6.37 -5.50
CA GLY A 185 -0.13 7.52 -6.22
C GLY A 185 -0.45 8.86 -5.58
N LEU A 186 -1.68 9.04 -5.08
CA LEU A 186 -2.07 10.24 -4.35
C LEU A 186 -1.19 10.45 -3.09
N ASN A 187 -0.86 9.36 -2.38
CA ASN A 187 0.05 9.43 -1.24
C ASN A 187 1.50 9.72 -1.65
N ALA A 188 1.96 9.28 -2.82
CA ALA A 188 3.26 9.67 -3.35
C ALA A 188 3.29 11.15 -3.75
N ILE A 189 2.23 11.66 -4.37
CA ILE A 189 2.09 13.08 -4.75
C ILE A 189 2.21 13.96 -3.49
N GLN A 190 1.37 13.75 -2.47
CA GLN A 190 1.44 14.59 -1.27
C GLN A 190 2.76 14.41 -0.49
N ALA A 191 3.36 13.23 -0.50
CA ALA A 191 4.67 13.01 0.11
C ALA A 191 5.78 13.77 -0.65
N ALA A 192 5.72 13.84 -1.98
CA ALA A 192 6.67 14.62 -2.78
C ALA A 192 6.57 16.12 -2.46
N VAL A 193 5.35 16.63 -2.31
CA VAL A 193 5.12 18.02 -1.85
C VAL A 193 5.70 18.24 -0.45
N LEU A 194 5.45 17.31 0.49
CA LEU A 194 5.99 17.38 1.85
C LEU A 194 7.52 17.30 1.89
N ALA A 195 8.13 16.56 0.96
CA ALA A 195 9.58 16.48 0.80
C ALA A 195 10.20 17.74 0.20
N GLY A 196 9.38 18.66 -0.36
CA GLY A 196 9.83 19.91 -0.95
C GLY A 196 10.14 19.83 -2.43
N ALA A 197 9.59 18.84 -3.15
CA ALA A 197 9.65 18.80 -4.61
C ALA A 197 9.02 20.07 -5.20
N THR A 198 9.66 20.65 -6.20
CA THR A 198 9.17 21.90 -6.85
C THR A 198 8.28 21.63 -8.04
N SER A 199 8.42 20.45 -8.65
CA SER A 199 7.55 19.98 -9.73
C SER A 199 7.03 18.60 -9.36
N VAL A 200 5.70 18.44 -9.30
CA VAL A 200 5.03 17.17 -9.02
C VAL A 200 3.97 16.95 -10.10
N ILE A 201 4.25 16.04 -11.02
CA ILE A 201 3.43 15.77 -12.19
C ILE A 201 2.63 14.49 -11.96
N GLY A 202 1.29 14.60 -11.93
CA GLY A 202 0.40 13.43 -11.88
C GLY A 202 0.04 12.96 -13.29
N VAL A 203 0.19 11.65 -13.56
CA VAL A 203 -0.13 11.03 -14.86
C VAL A 203 -1.19 9.96 -14.65
N ASP A 204 -2.33 10.06 -15.32
CA ASP A 204 -3.40 9.05 -15.31
C ASP A 204 -4.19 9.11 -16.62
N ILE A 205 -5.03 8.10 -16.86
CA ILE A 205 -5.97 8.05 -18.01
C ILE A 205 -7.37 8.55 -17.63
N GLN A 206 -7.64 8.77 -16.36
CA GLN A 206 -8.95 9.15 -15.84
C GLN A 206 -8.96 10.60 -15.35
N PRO A 207 -9.78 11.49 -15.95
CA PRO A 207 -9.83 12.92 -15.58
C PRO A 207 -10.16 13.16 -14.10
N GLU A 208 -11.02 12.32 -13.50
CA GLU A 208 -11.40 12.41 -12.09
C GLU A 208 -10.18 12.21 -11.18
N LYS A 209 -9.31 11.24 -11.50
CA LYS A 209 -8.06 10.99 -10.76
C LYS A 209 -7.04 12.10 -10.93
N LEU A 210 -7.00 12.72 -12.11
CA LEU A 210 -6.17 13.91 -12.34
C LEU A 210 -6.65 15.09 -11.52
N GLY A 211 -7.98 15.24 -11.38
CA GLY A 211 -8.58 16.24 -10.47
C GLY A 211 -8.17 16.02 -9.00
N LEU A 212 -8.20 14.77 -8.55
CA LEU A 212 -7.70 14.39 -7.21
C LEU A 212 -6.19 14.64 -7.09
N ALA A 213 -5.38 14.29 -8.09
CA ALA A 213 -3.94 14.55 -8.07
C ALA A 213 -3.63 16.04 -7.83
N LYS A 214 -4.34 16.97 -8.49
CA LYS A 214 -4.24 18.41 -8.22
C LYS A 214 -4.61 18.74 -6.78
N LYS A 215 -5.70 18.18 -6.26
CA LYS A 215 -6.14 18.39 -4.87
C LYS A 215 -5.11 17.89 -3.86
N PHE A 216 -4.38 16.83 -4.18
CA PHE A 216 -3.31 16.26 -3.36
C PHE A 216 -1.95 16.96 -3.55
N GLY A 217 -1.89 17.99 -4.40
CA GLY A 217 -0.75 18.90 -4.52
C GLY A 217 0.10 18.70 -5.78
N ALA A 218 -0.37 17.95 -6.78
CA ALA A 218 0.30 17.94 -8.08
C ALA A 218 0.33 19.35 -8.69
N THR A 219 1.52 19.79 -9.08
CA THR A 219 1.70 21.08 -9.77
C THR A 219 1.12 21.04 -11.18
N GLU A 220 1.34 19.90 -11.86
CA GLU A 220 0.83 19.62 -13.19
C GLU A 220 0.18 18.24 -13.27
N VAL A 221 -0.68 18.04 -14.28
CA VAL A 221 -1.27 16.73 -14.58
C VAL A 221 -1.24 16.47 -16.08
N VAL A 222 -1.09 15.19 -16.44
CA VAL A 222 -1.04 14.72 -17.83
C VAL A 222 -2.06 13.62 -18.02
N ASP A 223 -3.02 13.80 -18.92
CA ASP A 223 -3.95 12.77 -19.36
C ASP A 223 -3.28 11.91 -20.44
N SER A 224 -2.76 10.76 -20.02
CA SER A 224 -2.04 9.85 -20.91
C SER A 224 -2.94 9.11 -21.91
N SER A 225 -4.26 9.30 -21.82
CA SER A 225 -5.19 8.81 -22.86
C SER A 225 -5.30 9.74 -24.05
N GLN A 226 -4.91 11.01 -23.89
CA GLN A 226 -5.08 12.06 -24.89
C GLN A 226 -3.77 12.52 -25.54
N VAL A 227 -2.63 12.35 -24.85
CA VAL A 227 -1.33 12.87 -25.31
C VAL A 227 -0.21 11.85 -25.11
N ASP A 228 0.87 12.01 -25.86
CA ASP A 228 2.12 11.31 -25.61
C ASP A 228 2.75 11.84 -24.31
N VAL A 229 2.91 10.95 -23.33
CA VAL A 229 3.38 11.33 -21.99
C VAL A 229 4.83 11.82 -22.02
N VAL A 230 5.68 11.21 -22.84
CA VAL A 230 7.10 11.59 -22.92
C VAL A 230 7.23 12.99 -23.50
N GLN A 231 6.47 13.28 -24.56
CA GLN A 231 6.45 14.61 -25.14
C GLN A 231 5.89 15.63 -24.14
N ALA A 232 4.74 15.33 -23.52
CA ALA A 232 4.08 16.27 -22.62
C ALA A 232 4.95 16.61 -21.38
N ILE A 233 5.60 15.62 -20.78
CA ILE A 233 6.51 15.85 -19.65
C ILE A 233 7.77 16.58 -20.13
N GLY A 234 8.29 16.27 -21.32
CA GLY A 234 9.40 16.99 -21.92
C GLY A 234 9.10 18.50 -22.10
N GLU A 235 7.88 18.85 -22.53
CA GLU A 235 7.44 20.24 -22.63
C GLU A 235 7.34 20.92 -21.25
N LEU A 236 6.82 20.21 -20.23
CA LEU A 236 6.69 20.72 -18.86
C LEU A 236 8.04 20.90 -18.15
N THR A 237 9.06 20.18 -18.56
CA THR A 237 10.39 20.18 -17.96
C THR A 237 11.45 20.85 -18.83
N GLU A 238 11.05 21.57 -19.88
CA GLU A 238 11.97 22.21 -20.86
C GLU A 238 13.00 21.21 -21.44
N SER A 239 12.57 19.94 -21.60
CA SER A 239 13.35 18.79 -22.04
C SER A 239 14.46 18.32 -21.07
N GLU A 240 14.47 18.83 -19.82
CA GLU A 240 15.41 18.33 -18.79
C GLU A 240 14.99 16.97 -18.19
N GLY A 241 13.70 16.64 -18.27
CA GLY A 241 13.12 15.45 -17.67
C GLY A 241 12.93 15.56 -16.15
N VAL A 242 12.56 14.44 -15.50
CA VAL A 242 12.32 14.42 -14.04
C VAL A 242 13.39 13.63 -13.30
N ASP A 243 13.66 14.01 -12.04
CA ASP A 243 14.59 13.30 -11.14
C ASP A 243 14.00 11.93 -10.73
N HIS A 244 12.70 11.87 -10.49
CA HIS A 244 12.05 10.67 -9.97
C HIS A 244 10.75 10.39 -10.71
N ALA A 245 10.59 9.16 -11.22
CA ALA A 245 9.35 8.67 -11.82
C ALA A 245 8.81 7.48 -11.02
N PHE A 246 7.62 7.61 -10.44
CA PHE A 246 6.98 6.56 -9.63
C PHE A 246 5.89 5.87 -10.43
N VAL A 247 6.00 4.56 -10.64
CA VAL A 247 5.03 3.74 -11.39
C VAL A 247 4.17 2.96 -10.41
N MET A 248 2.92 3.40 -10.25
CA MET A 248 1.96 2.86 -9.28
C MET A 248 1.06 1.77 -9.86
N VAL A 249 1.19 1.50 -11.15
CA VAL A 249 0.37 0.52 -11.87
C VAL A 249 1.23 -0.62 -12.42
N GLY A 250 0.68 -1.83 -12.46
CA GLY A 250 1.36 -3.03 -12.95
C GLY A 250 1.36 -3.19 -14.47
N VAL A 251 1.46 -2.09 -15.23
CA VAL A 251 1.38 -2.07 -16.69
C VAL A 251 2.76 -1.83 -17.28
N PRO A 252 3.34 -2.81 -18.02
CA PRO A 252 4.71 -2.70 -18.59
C PRO A 252 4.93 -1.45 -19.43
N ALA A 253 4.01 -1.13 -20.33
CA ALA A 253 4.13 0.05 -21.20
C ALA A 253 4.21 1.38 -20.41
N VAL A 254 3.57 1.46 -19.23
CA VAL A 254 3.65 2.63 -18.35
C VAL A 254 5.05 2.74 -17.73
N ALA A 255 5.63 1.61 -17.30
CA ALA A 255 7.00 1.58 -16.77
C ALA A 255 8.04 1.93 -17.85
N GLU A 256 7.82 1.49 -19.09
CA GLU A 256 8.65 1.84 -20.22
C GLU A 256 8.55 3.34 -20.56
N SER A 257 7.34 3.91 -20.54
CA SER A 257 7.13 5.35 -20.73
C SER A 257 7.77 6.19 -19.61
N ALA A 258 7.75 5.68 -18.38
CA ALA A 258 8.37 6.35 -17.24
C ALA A 258 9.90 6.47 -17.37
N LEU A 259 10.57 5.55 -18.08
CA LEU A 259 11.98 5.69 -18.42
C LEU A 259 12.23 6.84 -19.40
N GLY A 260 11.32 7.04 -20.34
CA GLY A 260 11.41 8.09 -21.37
C GLY A 260 11.29 9.52 -20.83
N VAL A 261 10.82 9.71 -19.59
CA VAL A 261 10.64 11.04 -19.00
C VAL A 261 11.76 11.43 -18.02
N LEU A 262 12.71 10.53 -17.77
CA LEU A 262 13.82 10.80 -16.83
C LEU A 262 14.83 11.80 -17.37
N GLY A 263 15.25 12.70 -16.51
CA GLY A 263 16.44 13.52 -16.71
C GLY A 263 17.74 12.76 -16.42
N HIS A 264 18.86 13.49 -16.38
CA HIS A 264 20.14 12.99 -15.91
C HIS A 264 20.06 12.56 -14.44
N ASP A 265 20.68 11.44 -14.07
CA ASP A 265 20.64 10.81 -12.74
C ASP A 265 19.22 10.39 -12.30
N GLY A 266 18.22 10.48 -13.19
CA GLY A 266 16.84 10.16 -12.89
C GLY A 266 16.61 8.67 -12.60
N THR A 267 15.62 8.37 -11.76
CA THR A 267 15.30 6.97 -11.39
C THR A 267 13.81 6.68 -11.49
N VAL A 268 13.47 5.56 -12.16
CA VAL A 268 12.13 4.97 -12.14
C VAL A 268 12.00 4.07 -10.93
N TYR A 269 10.92 4.23 -10.19
CA TYR A 269 10.54 3.37 -9.07
C TYR A 269 9.32 2.54 -9.45
N LEU A 270 9.44 1.21 -9.37
CA LEU A 270 8.36 0.26 -9.66
C LEU A 270 7.67 -0.12 -8.35
N ILE A 271 6.41 0.25 -8.21
CA ILE A 271 5.58 0.03 -7.02
C ILE A 271 4.38 -0.86 -7.36
N GLY A 272 3.70 -0.60 -8.48
CA GLY A 272 2.59 -1.41 -8.97
C GLY A 272 3.01 -2.85 -9.22
N GLY A 273 2.24 -3.80 -8.67
CA GLY A 273 2.49 -5.23 -8.87
C GLY A 273 2.30 -5.63 -10.32
N MET A 274 3.29 -6.27 -10.92
CA MET A 274 3.21 -6.86 -12.26
C MET A 274 2.98 -8.36 -12.16
N SER A 275 2.27 -8.93 -13.13
CA SER A 275 2.04 -10.38 -13.17
C SER A 275 3.35 -11.15 -13.30
N PRO A 276 3.47 -12.35 -12.71
CA PRO A 276 4.65 -13.20 -12.87
C PRO A 276 4.97 -13.45 -14.35
N GLY A 277 6.24 -13.35 -14.72
CA GLY A 277 6.70 -13.53 -16.10
C GLY A 277 6.58 -12.27 -16.98
N THR A 278 6.16 -11.14 -16.43
CA THR A 278 6.17 -9.87 -17.17
C THR A 278 7.58 -9.48 -17.55
N GLU A 279 7.77 -9.14 -18.82
CA GLU A 279 9.02 -8.59 -19.36
C GLU A 279 8.90 -7.08 -19.48
N LEU A 280 9.97 -6.37 -19.15
CA LEU A 280 10.13 -4.93 -19.36
C LEU A 280 11.22 -4.68 -20.37
N THR A 281 10.93 -3.86 -21.37
CA THR A 281 11.94 -3.40 -22.33
C THR A 281 12.54 -2.09 -21.84
N LEU A 282 13.77 -2.12 -21.42
CA LEU A 282 14.49 -0.91 -21.02
C LEU A 282 14.99 -0.21 -22.29
N ARG A 283 14.23 0.76 -22.77
CA ARG A 283 14.65 1.64 -23.87
C ARG A 283 15.06 2.97 -23.29
N PRO A 284 16.30 3.42 -23.51
CA PRO A 284 16.67 4.80 -23.17
C PRO A 284 15.82 5.80 -23.96
N SER A 285 15.79 7.03 -23.50
CA SER A 285 15.08 8.15 -24.17
C SER A 285 15.32 8.20 -25.68
N PRO A 286 14.37 8.70 -26.49
CA PRO A 286 14.47 8.75 -27.94
C PRO A 286 15.77 9.44 -28.39
N GLY A 287 16.59 8.73 -29.14
CA GLY A 287 17.78 9.31 -29.76
C GLY A 287 19.12 8.62 -29.45
N ASP A 288 19.17 7.32 -29.26
CA ASP A 288 20.38 6.50 -29.14
C ASP A 288 21.12 6.47 -27.79
N SER A 289 20.48 6.92 -26.71
CA SER A 289 21.15 6.99 -25.42
C SER A 289 21.01 5.71 -24.63
N LEU A 290 22.13 5.13 -24.26
CA LEU A 290 22.21 4.08 -23.25
C LEU A 290 21.90 4.71 -21.88
N LEU A 291 21.30 3.92 -20.96
CA LEU A 291 21.11 4.35 -19.55
C LEU A 291 22.41 4.87 -18.92
N LEU A 292 23.54 4.37 -19.38
CA LEU A 292 24.89 4.68 -18.91
C LEU A 292 25.29 6.17 -18.97
N PRO A 293 25.19 6.87 -20.12
CA PRO A 293 25.59 8.27 -20.20
C PRO A 293 24.75 9.20 -19.32
N TYR A 294 23.48 8.84 -19.11
CA TYR A 294 22.55 9.63 -18.30
C TYR A 294 22.49 9.17 -16.84
N GLN A 295 23.18 8.08 -16.47
CA GLN A 295 23.20 7.48 -15.13
C GLN A 295 21.81 7.14 -14.60
N GLN A 296 20.87 6.89 -15.50
CA GLN A 296 19.47 6.58 -15.16
C GLN A 296 19.36 5.22 -14.49
N GLY A 297 18.38 5.09 -13.57
CA GLY A 297 18.16 3.87 -12.79
C GLY A 297 16.73 3.36 -12.82
N VAL A 298 16.58 2.05 -12.51
CA VAL A 298 15.29 1.42 -12.20
C VAL A 298 15.41 0.72 -10.86
N ARG A 299 14.42 0.92 -9.99
CA ARG A 299 14.43 0.36 -8.65
C ARG A 299 13.04 -0.09 -8.21
N GLY A 300 12.93 -1.32 -7.68
CA GLY A 300 11.71 -1.77 -7.03
C GLY A 300 11.49 -1.11 -5.66
N SER A 301 10.23 -0.89 -5.30
CA SER A 301 9.83 -0.43 -3.98
C SER A 301 8.73 -1.35 -3.43
N TRP A 302 9.03 -2.09 -2.38
CA TRP A 302 8.09 -2.98 -1.71
C TRP A 302 7.57 -2.31 -0.43
N LEU A 303 6.24 -2.02 -0.39
CA LEU A 303 5.58 -1.32 0.71
C LEU A 303 6.38 -0.08 1.19
N GLY A 304 6.86 0.72 0.21
CA GLY A 304 7.63 1.94 0.48
C GLY A 304 8.94 1.73 1.24
N SER A 305 9.48 0.51 1.26
CA SER A 305 10.62 0.14 2.12
C SER A 305 10.43 0.58 3.57
N SER A 306 9.20 0.45 4.08
CA SER A 306 8.77 1.01 5.34
C SER A 306 9.40 0.31 6.55
N ASN A 307 9.87 1.10 7.51
CA ASN A 307 9.98 0.69 8.89
C ASN A 307 8.71 1.17 9.61
N PHE A 308 7.65 0.39 9.50
CA PHE A 308 6.33 0.80 9.93
C PHE A 308 6.24 1.16 11.42
N TYR A 309 7.16 0.69 12.27
CA TYR A 309 7.22 1.13 13.67
C TYR A 309 7.57 2.63 13.83
N ASN A 310 8.26 3.20 12.84
CA ASN A 310 8.57 4.62 12.78
C ASN A 310 7.60 5.36 11.85
N ASP A 311 7.28 4.74 10.71
CA ASP A 311 6.58 5.42 9.63
C ASP A 311 5.09 5.58 9.93
N ILE A 312 4.41 4.55 10.50
CA ILE A 312 2.99 4.66 10.87
C ILE A 312 2.74 5.79 11.88
N PRO A 313 3.48 5.90 13.00
CA PRO A 313 3.32 7.03 13.92
C PRO A 313 3.58 8.39 13.26
N LEU A 314 4.55 8.47 12.34
CA LEU A 314 4.81 9.69 11.57
C LEU A 314 3.61 10.07 10.71
N TYR A 315 3.01 9.12 9.99
CA TYR A 315 1.86 9.41 9.12
C TYR A 315 0.62 9.79 9.93
N VAL A 316 0.40 9.16 11.08
CA VAL A 316 -0.65 9.55 12.03
C VAL A 316 -0.44 10.99 12.51
N ASP A 317 0.79 11.33 12.93
CA ASP A 317 1.12 12.69 13.39
C ASP A 317 0.95 13.74 12.29
N LEU A 318 1.36 13.43 11.05
CA LEU A 318 1.15 14.30 9.89
C LEU A 318 -0.34 14.51 9.58
N TYR A 319 -1.16 13.46 9.66
CA TYR A 319 -2.60 13.58 9.49
C TYR A 319 -3.25 14.44 10.59
N LEU A 320 -2.98 14.13 11.86
CA LEU A 320 -3.55 14.87 12.99
C LEU A 320 -3.13 16.36 13.01
N LYS A 321 -2.01 16.69 12.38
CA LYS A 321 -1.54 18.08 12.17
C LYS A 321 -2.06 18.71 10.87
N GLY A 322 -2.92 18.04 10.13
CA GLY A 322 -3.47 18.53 8.85
C GLY A 322 -2.43 18.65 7.72
N ARG A 323 -1.32 17.89 7.83
CA ARG A 323 -0.22 17.88 6.84
C ARG A 323 -0.34 16.73 5.83
N LEU A 324 -1.11 15.70 6.13
CA LEU A 324 -1.40 14.56 5.28
C LEU A 324 -2.91 14.47 5.07
N ASN A 325 -3.37 14.49 3.84
CA ASN A 325 -4.78 14.40 3.51
C ASN A 325 -5.17 12.93 3.31
N LEU A 326 -5.87 12.35 4.28
CA LEU A 326 -6.43 10.99 4.17
C LEU A 326 -7.96 11.01 4.06
N ASP A 327 -8.62 12.12 4.38
CA ASP A 327 -10.08 12.24 4.30
C ASP A 327 -10.56 12.08 2.86
N ASP A 328 -9.94 12.77 1.93
CA ASP A 328 -10.27 12.69 0.51
C ASP A 328 -9.79 11.38 -0.16
N LEU A 329 -8.98 10.60 0.53
CA LEU A 329 -8.56 9.28 0.06
C LEU A 329 -9.67 8.24 0.28
N VAL A 330 -10.42 8.36 1.37
CA VAL A 330 -11.61 7.54 1.66
C VAL A 330 -12.75 8.03 0.78
N SER A 331 -13.00 7.34 -0.35
CA SER A 331 -14.04 7.73 -1.30
C SER A 331 -15.44 7.39 -0.80
N ASN A 332 -15.57 6.25 -0.12
CA ASN A 332 -16.81 5.77 0.50
C ASN A 332 -16.52 4.76 1.60
N THR A 333 -17.47 4.65 2.53
CA THR A 333 -17.52 3.56 3.51
C THR A 333 -18.63 2.59 3.15
N ILE A 334 -18.40 1.30 3.39
CA ILE A 334 -19.31 0.21 3.06
C ILE A 334 -19.43 -0.77 4.22
N ALA A 335 -20.50 -1.55 4.25
CA ALA A 335 -20.62 -2.73 5.09
C ALA A 335 -19.92 -3.93 4.43
N LEU A 336 -19.62 -4.98 5.22
CA LEU A 336 -18.91 -6.17 4.70
C LEU A 336 -19.72 -6.90 3.61
N ASP A 337 -21.04 -6.93 3.71
CA ASP A 337 -21.92 -7.56 2.74
C ASP A 337 -21.99 -6.85 1.38
N GLU A 338 -21.53 -5.59 1.32
CA GLU A 338 -21.41 -4.81 0.07
C GLU A 338 -20.05 -5.00 -0.64
N ILE A 339 -19.19 -5.92 -0.15
CA ILE A 339 -17.81 -6.07 -0.63
C ILE A 339 -17.74 -6.41 -2.13
N ASN A 340 -18.67 -7.22 -2.66
CA ASN A 340 -18.63 -7.62 -4.06
C ASN A 340 -18.97 -6.45 -5.00
N GLU A 341 -19.94 -5.61 -4.64
CA GLU A 341 -20.29 -4.40 -5.38
C GLU A 341 -19.16 -3.36 -5.33
N ALA A 342 -18.55 -3.18 -4.15
CA ALA A 342 -17.42 -2.28 -3.99
C ALA A 342 -16.19 -2.73 -4.79
N TYR A 343 -16.04 -4.01 -4.96
CA TYR A 343 -15.01 -4.64 -5.76
C TYR A 343 -15.17 -4.32 -7.25
N GLU A 344 -16.37 -4.52 -7.78
CA GLU A 344 -16.72 -4.18 -9.16
C GLU A 344 -16.51 -2.67 -9.43
N ALA A 345 -16.85 -1.81 -8.44
CA ALA A 345 -16.63 -0.36 -8.54
C ALA A 345 -15.13 0.03 -8.53
N LEU A 346 -14.30 -0.69 -7.77
CA LEU A 346 -12.85 -0.45 -7.71
C LEU A 346 -12.17 -0.84 -9.04
N GLU A 347 -12.58 -1.93 -9.67
CA GLU A 347 -12.12 -2.34 -11.01
C GLU A 347 -12.49 -1.30 -12.07
N GLY A 348 -13.70 -0.73 -11.99
CA GLY A 348 -14.14 0.36 -12.87
C GLY A 348 -13.35 1.66 -12.69
N GLY A 349 -12.52 1.77 -11.66
CA GLY A 349 -11.57 2.87 -11.46
C GLY A 349 -12.18 4.16 -10.92
N GLY A 350 -13.48 4.18 -10.60
CA GLY A 350 -14.20 5.39 -10.17
C GLY A 350 -13.92 5.88 -8.75
N VAL A 351 -13.17 5.10 -7.94
CA VAL A 351 -12.92 5.41 -6.52
C VAL A 351 -11.43 5.35 -6.17
N ALA A 352 -10.98 6.20 -5.25
CA ALA A 352 -9.62 6.13 -4.74
C ALA A 352 -9.47 4.97 -3.74
N ARG A 353 -10.35 4.91 -2.73
CA ARG A 353 -10.46 3.81 -1.75
C ARG A 353 -11.88 3.65 -1.23
N SER A 354 -12.37 2.42 -1.20
CA SER A 354 -13.51 2.01 -0.38
C SER A 354 -13.01 1.42 0.93
N VAL A 355 -13.68 1.71 2.03
CA VAL A 355 -13.31 1.22 3.36
C VAL A 355 -14.50 0.50 3.97
N ILE A 356 -14.31 -0.77 4.34
CA ILE A 356 -15.30 -1.52 5.12
C ILE A 356 -15.24 -1.02 6.55
N THR A 357 -16.39 -0.70 7.13
CA THR A 357 -16.50 -0.29 8.53
C THR A 357 -17.26 -1.30 9.36
N PHE A 358 -16.80 -1.52 10.58
CA PHE A 358 -17.42 -2.45 11.52
C PHE A 358 -17.88 -1.67 12.77
N PRO A 359 -19.14 -1.87 13.22
CA PRO A 359 -19.64 -1.23 14.42
C PRO A 359 -18.84 -1.67 15.65
N ALA A 360 -18.82 -0.82 16.68
CA ALA A 360 -18.29 -1.25 17.98
C ALA A 360 -19.12 -2.45 18.49
N PRO A 361 -18.50 -3.50 19.08
CA PRO A 361 -19.25 -4.53 19.77
C PRO A 361 -20.15 -3.89 20.84
N SER A 362 -21.41 -4.36 20.89
CA SER A 362 -22.42 -3.88 21.86
C SER A 362 -22.09 -4.27 23.31
#